data_66cee4530b06445bc27b16bf31bac9fd
#
_entry.id   66cee4530b06445bc27b16bf31bac9fd
#
_cell.length_a   1.000
_cell.length_b   1.000
_cell.length_c   1.000
_cell.angle_alpha   90.00
_cell.angle_beta   90.00
_cell.angle_gamma   90.00
#
_symmetry.space_group_name_H-M   'P 1'
#
loop_
_entity.id
_entity.type
_entity.pdbx_description
1 polymer ?
#
loop_
_entity_poly.entity_id
_entity_poly.type
_entity_poly.pdbx_seq_one_letter_code
_entity_poly.pdbx_strand_id
1 'polypeptide(L)'
;MNIHPTAIIEDGAQLGADCVVHAHAVITRYVRLGDGTVVHPGAVIGGDPQDLKFDPATPSHVRIGAGTVLREHVTVNRSTIAGGVTVVGANCFLMAGTHVAHDCAVGDQVVLANNVLLAGHVSVGAYTFVGGGAAFHQFTRVGESAMVGGLARITLDIPPFVMAAERDEIVGLNLVGLKRRGFSGEVVAELKECFREVFFDGGNVRHRAQEMLARSVQSAEVRGFLEFFAGGRRGIARARRVWSAENEVGSAAL
;
A
#
# COMPACT_ATOMS: atom_id res chain seq x y z
N MET A 1 20.57 -16.19 -10.75
CA MET A 1 19.75 -15.34 -11.64
C MET A 1 19.22 -16.20 -12.78
N ASN A 2 17.92 -16.19 -13.05
CA ASN A 2 17.29 -16.94 -14.13
C ASN A 2 16.47 -15.98 -15.00
N ILE A 3 16.97 -15.68 -16.20
CA ILE A 3 16.35 -14.70 -17.11
C ILE A 3 15.91 -15.42 -18.38
N HIS A 4 14.61 -15.35 -18.68
CA HIS A 4 14.07 -15.93 -19.89
C HIS A 4 14.61 -15.24 -21.15
N PRO A 5 14.97 -15.97 -22.24
CA PRO A 5 15.58 -15.36 -23.42
C PRO A 5 14.73 -14.29 -24.14
N THR A 6 13.42 -14.29 -23.94
CA THR A 6 12.51 -13.28 -24.53
C THR A 6 12.22 -12.11 -23.59
N ALA A 7 12.79 -12.07 -22.40
CA ALA A 7 12.71 -10.90 -21.52
C ALA A 7 13.57 -9.76 -22.08
N ILE A 8 13.11 -8.53 -21.94
CA ILE A 8 13.84 -7.32 -22.32
C ILE A 8 14.37 -6.67 -21.05
N ILE A 9 15.68 -6.62 -20.90
CA ILE A 9 16.36 -5.90 -19.83
C ILE A 9 17.23 -4.84 -20.47
N GLU A 10 16.87 -3.58 -20.28
CA GLU A 10 17.63 -2.48 -20.86
C GLU A 10 19.01 -2.29 -20.16
N ASP A 11 20.00 -1.86 -20.94
CA ASP A 11 21.30 -1.50 -20.40
C ASP A 11 21.16 -0.38 -19.36
N GLY A 12 21.69 -0.62 -18.15
CA GLY A 12 21.55 0.27 -16.98
C GLY A 12 20.61 -0.24 -15.91
N ALA A 13 19.74 -1.21 -16.19
CA ALA A 13 18.95 -1.91 -15.17
C ALA A 13 19.87 -2.66 -14.20
N GLN A 14 19.54 -2.60 -12.90
CA GLN A 14 20.31 -3.27 -11.85
C GLN A 14 19.45 -4.37 -11.22
N LEU A 15 19.91 -5.60 -11.34
CA LEU A 15 19.24 -6.79 -10.80
C LEU A 15 20.08 -7.35 -9.65
N GLY A 16 19.43 -7.59 -8.50
CA GLY A 16 20.04 -8.28 -7.37
C GLY A 16 20.32 -9.76 -7.64
N ALA A 17 20.92 -10.43 -6.66
CA ALA A 17 21.18 -11.86 -6.72
C ALA A 17 19.86 -12.65 -6.85
N ASP A 18 19.91 -13.82 -7.50
CA ASP A 18 18.82 -14.79 -7.58
C ASP A 18 17.48 -14.27 -8.12
N CYS A 19 17.48 -13.13 -8.84
CA CYS A 19 16.31 -12.66 -9.56
C CYS A 19 15.88 -13.67 -10.63
N VAL A 20 14.54 -13.80 -10.78
CA VAL A 20 13.91 -14.59 -11.84
C VAL A 20 13.07 -13.66 -12.71
N VAL A 21 13.36 -13.63 -14.01
CA VAL A 21 12.62 -12.80 -14.99
C VAL A 21 12.06 -13.71 -16.07
N HIS A 22 10.73 -13.76 -16.14
CA HIS A 22 10.00 -14.63 -17.06
C HIS A 22 9.85 -14.01 -18.46
N ALA A 23 9.26 -14.81 -19.36
CA ALA A 23 9.07 -14.46 -20.77
C ALA A 23 8.35 -13.11 -20.96
N HIS A 24 8.85 -12.32 -21.93
CA HIS A 24 8.25 -11.05 -22.36
C HIS A 24 8.10 -9.99 -21.25
N ALA A 25 8.73 -10.17 -20.09
CA ALA A 25 8.85 -9.10 -19.12
C ALA A 25 9.80 -8.00 -19.61
N VAL A 26 9.50 -6.74 -19.30
CA VAL A 26 10.32 -5.58 -19.68
C VAL A 26 10.81 -4.89 -18.42
N ILE A 27 12.13 -4.75 -18.28
CA ILE A 27 12.78 -4.03 -17.18
C ILE A 27 13.61 -2.91 -17.80
N THR A 28 13.18 -1.66 -17.57
CA THR A 28 13.86 -0.50 -18.16
C THR A 28 15.14 -0.15 -17.40
N ARG A 29 15.99 0.65 -18.01
CA ARG A 29 17.29 1.13 -17.45
C ARG A 29 17.19 1.85 -16.12
N TYR A 30 16.01 2.29 -15.75
CA TYR A 30 15.76 3.08 -14.53
C TYR A 30 15.45 2.23 -13.29
N VAL A 31 15.49 0.90 -13.43
CA VAL A 31 15.01 -0.05 -12.42
C VAL A 31 16.16 -0.62 -11.59
N ARG A 32 15.91 -0.73 -10.28
CA ARG A 32 16.71 -1.55 -9.36
C ARG A 32 15.81 -2.61 -8.73
N LEU A 33 16.10 -3.89 -8.97
CA LEU A 33 15.47 -5.03 -8.33
C LEU A 33 16.34 -5.52 -7.17
N GLY A 34 15.74 -5.74 -6.01
CA GLY A 34 16.38 -6.41 -4.88
C GLY A 34 16.55 -7.91 -5.12
N ASP A 35 17.35 -8.55 -4.26
CA ASP A 35 17.66 -9.97 -4.35
C ASP A 35 16.40 -10.84 -4.32
N GLY A 36 16.39 -11.94 -5.07
CA GLY A 36 15.27 -12.88 -5.09
C GLY A 36 13.96 -12.34 -5.66
N THR A 37 13.98 -11.16 -6.32
CA THR A 37 12.77 -10.62 -6.97
C THR A 37 12.35 -11.52 -8.13
N VAL A 38 11.03 -11.77 -8.23
CA VAL A 38 10.45 -12.56 -9.34
C VAL A 38 9.55 -11.67 -10.19
N VAL A 39 9.83 -11.59 -11.49
CA VAL A 39 9.05 -10.79 -12.47
C VAL A 39 8.40 -11.75 -13.47
N HIS A 40 7.08 -11.81 -13.44
CA HIS A 40 6.27 -12.72 -14.25
C HIS A 40 6.05 -12.21 -15.69
N PRO A 41 5.50 -13.08 -16.59
CA PRO A 41 5.36 -12.74 -18.00
C PRO A 41 4.58 -11.46 -18.26
N GLY A 42 5.07 -10.63 -19.20
CA GLY A 42 4.41 -9.40 -19.65
C GLY A 42 4.39 -8.26 -18.64
N ALA A 43 5.05 -8.40 -17.49
CA ALA A 43 5.20 -7.28 -16.55
C ALA A 43 6.13 -6.21 -17.14
N VAL A 44 5.82 -4.92 -16.91
CA VAL A 44 6.61 -3.77 -17.38
C VAL A 44 7.02 -2.93 -16.17
N ILE A 45 8.31 -2.96 -15.85
CA ILE A 45 8.86 -2.27 -14.68
C ILE A 45 9.74 -1.12 -15.14
N GLY A 46 9.45 0.08 -14.61
CA GLY A 46 10.19 1.29 -14.94
C GLY A 46 9.69 2.03 -16.17
N GLY A 47 8.49 1.70 -16.67
CA GLY A 47 7.88 2.46 -17.76
C GLY A 47 7.67 3.94 -17.39
N ASP A 48 7.55 4.79 -18.40
CA ASP A 48 7.32 6.22 -18.22
C ASP A 48 6.00 6.50 -17.50
N PRO A 49 5.93 7.57 -16.68
CA PRO A 49 4.69 8.04 -16.10
C PRO A 49 3.60 8.30 -17.14
N GLN A 50 2.36 7.94 -16.82
CA GLN A 50 1.20 8.27 -17.64
C GLN A 50 0.75 9.72 -17.39
N ASP A 51 1.66 10.67 -17.55
CA ASP A 51 1.44 12.10 -17.40
C ASP A 51 1.80 12.81 -18.70
N LEU A 52 0.84 13.51 -19.30
CA LEU A 52 1.03 14.24 -20.56
C LEU A 52 2.12 15.32 -20.51
N LYS A 53 2.50 15.75 -19.31
CA LYS A 53 3.54 16.76 -19.10
C LYS A 53 4.92 16.14 -18.80
N PHE A 54 5.00 14.82 -18.72
CA PHE A 54 6.24 14.16 -18.39
C PHE A 54 7.28 14.32 -19.52
N ASP A 55 8.48 14.75 -19.14
CA ASP A 55 9.63 14.76 -20.05
C ASP A 55 10.39 13.44 -19.92
N PRO A 56 10.44 12.60 -20.96
CA PRO A 56 11.17 11.34 -20.95
C PRO A 56 12.67 11.47 -20.62
N ALA A 57 13.26 12.65 -20.78
CA ALA A 57 14.64 12.92 -20.40
C ALA A 57 14.83 13.07 -18.88
N THR A 58 13.76 13.15 -18.08
CA THR A 58 13.83 13.27 -16.62
C THR A 58 14.57 12.07 -16.01
N PRO A 59 15.69 12.28 -15.28
CA PRO A 59 16.43 11.19 -14.63
C PRO A 59 15.67 10.76 -13.37
N SER A 60 14.85 9.71 -13.47
CA SER A 60 14.06 9.18 -12.34
C SER A 60 14.03 7.65 -12.35
N HIS A 61 13.66 7.03 -11.25
CA HIS A 61 13.89 5.60 -11.04
C HIS A 61 12.69 4.86 -10.45
N VAL A 62 12.82 3.51 -10.49
CA VAL A 62 11.99 2.55 -9.75
C VAL A 62 12.91 1.70 -8.88
N ARG A 63 12.50 1.43 -7.65
CA ARG A 63 13.13 0.47 -6.76
C ARG A 63 12.13 -0.57 -6.28
N ILE A 64 12.46 -1.83 -6.49
CA ILE A 64 11.71 -2.99 -6.00
C ILE A 64 12.55 -3.68 -4.92
N GLY A 65 11.98 -3.89 -3.75
CA GLY A 65 12.65 -4.56 -2.61
C GLY A 65 12.82 -6.06 -2.83
N ALA A 66 13.74 -6.64 -2.06
CA ALA A 66 14.09 -8.06 -2.13
C ALA A 66 12.89 -8.99 -1.88
N GLY A 67 12.87 -10.16 -2.51
CA GLY A 67 11.84 -11.18 -2.34
C GLY A 67 10.46 -10.80 -2.87
N THR A 68 10.32 -9.65 -3.54
CA THR A 68 9.04 -9.19 -4.09
C THR A 68 8.68 -9.94 -5.37
N VAL A 69 7.42 -10.33 -5.48
CA VAL A 69 6.86 -11.03 -6.64
C VAL A 69 5.93 -10.11 -7.40
N LEU A 70 6.24 -9.89 -8.68
CA LEU A 70 5.46 -9.09 -9.62
C LEU A 70 4.83 -10.04 -10.63
N ARG A 71 3.51 -10.28 -10.51
CA ARG A 71 2.78 -11.23 -11.34
C ARG A 71 2.56 -10.70 -12.75
N GLU A 72 1.83 -11.47 -13.53
CA GLU A 72 1.62 -11.23 -14.96
C GLU A 72 1.05 -9.84 -15.23
N HIS A 73 1.63 -9.14 -16.20
CA HIS A 73 1.19 -7.80 -16.65
C HIS A 73 1.15 -6.72 -15.55
N VAL A 74 1.88 -6.89 -14.45
CA VAL A 74 2.09 -5.82 -13.49
C VAL A 74 2.83 -4.68 -14.16
N THR A 75 2.41 -3.44 -13.90
CA THR A 75 3.10 -2.25 -14.40
C THR A 75 3.52 -1.35 -13.24
N VAL A 76 4.76 -0.87 -13.26
CA VAL A 76 5.30 0.09 -12.29
C VAL A 76 5.96 1.22 -13.04
N ASN A 77 5.44 2.44 -12.92
CA ASN A 77 6.01 3.61 -13.57
C ASN A 77 7.13 4.24 -12.73
N ARG A 78 8.14 4.79 -13.40
CA ARG A 78 9.18 5.61 -12.75
C ARG A 78 8.62 6.94 -12.25
N SER A 79 9.35 7.65 -11.39
CA SER A 79 8.93 8.94 -10.82
C SER A 79 8.84 10.04 -11.89
N THR A 80 7.97 11.03 -11.68
CA THR A 80 7.92 12.27 -12.47
C THR A 80 8.96 13.30 -12.06
N ILE A 81 9.60 13.09 -10.90
CA ILE A 81 10.52 14.06 -10.26
C ILE A 81 11.95 13.70 -10.60
N ALA A 82 12.76 14.68 -11.03
CA ALA A 82 14.19 14.48 -11.26
C ALA A 82 14.88 13.97 -9.97
N GLY A 83 15.57 12.85 -10.08
CA GLY A 83 16.17 12.14 -8.95
C GLY A 83 15.13 11.38 -8.07
N GLY A 84 13.84 11.49 -8.39
CA GLY A 84 12.77 10.80 -7.67
C GLY A 84 12.74 9.29 -7.93
N VAL A 85 12.06 8.56 -7.03
CA VAL A 85 11.99 7.10 -7.08
C VAL A 85 10.58 6.63 -6.73
N THR A 86 9.95 5.84 -7.60
CA THR A 86 8.79 5.02 -7.23
C THR A 86 9.28 3.78 -6.51
N VAL A 87 8.72 3.46 -5.35
CA VAL A 87 9.21 2.41 -4.46
C VAL A 87 8.16 1.34 -4.24
N VAL A 88 8.56 0.08 -4.39
CA VAL A 88 7.85 -1.10 -3.87
C VAL A 88 8.80 -1.79 -2.89
N GLY A 89 8.34 -2.03 -1.67
CA GLY A 89 9.11 -2.62 -0.57
C GLY A 89 9.48 -4.07 -0.80
N ALA A 90 10.06 -4.68 0.23
CA ALA A 90 10.49 -6.07 0.23
C ALA A 90 9.32 -7.03 0.52
N ASN A 91 9.43 -8.27 0.02
CA ASN A 91 8.49 -9.36 0.25
C ASN A 91 7.03 -9.00 -0.10
N CYS A 92 6.83 -8.10 -1.06
CA CYS A 92 5.51 -7.75 -1.56
C CYS A 92 5.00 -8.80 -2.57
N PHE A 93 3.68 -8.89 -2.70
CA PHE A 93 3.03 -9.73 -3.70
C PHE A 93 2.03 -8.90 -4.51
N LEU A 94 2.44 -8.52 -5.73
CA LEU A 94 1.62 -7.77 -6.67
C LEU A 94 1.01 -8.76 -7.65
N MET A 95 -0.31 -8.99 -7.56
CA MET A 95 -1.01 -9.95 -8.40
C MET A 95 -1.25 -9.39 -9.81
N ALA A 96 -1.70 -10.26 -10.71
CA ALA A 96 -1.81 -9.96 -12.13
C ALA A 96 -2.61 -8.69 -12.42
N GLY A 97 -2.10 -7.89 -13.37
CA GLY A 97 -2.73 -6.65 -13.82
C GLY A 97 -2.66 -5.47 -12.84
N THR A 98 -1.95 -5.60 -11.71
CA THR A 98 -1.75 -4.49 -10.78
C THR A 98 -0.97 -3.34 -11.43
N HIS A 99 -1.41 -2.11 -11.20
CA HIS A 99 -0.72 -0.90 -11.64
C HIS A 99 -0.23 -0.07 -10.45
N VAL A 100 1.05 0.26 -10.45
CA VAL A 100 1.67 1.21 -9.52
C VAL A 100 2.16 2.41 -10.33
N ALA A 101 1.44 3.53 -10.24
CA ALA A 101 1.80 4.76 -10.95
C ALA A 101 3.06 5.41 -10.34
N HIS A 102 3.49 6.48 -10.97
CA HIS A 102 4.65 7.28 -10.61
C HIS A 102 4.59 7.80 -9.15
N ASP A 103 5.74 7.94 -8.52
CA ASP A 103 5.90 8.54 -7.19
C ASP A 103 5.17 7.80 -6.06
N CYS A 104 4.70 6.57 -6.31
CA CYS A 104 4.12 5.74 -5.27
C CYS A 104 5.17 5.20 -4.32
N ALA A 105 4.76 5.00 -3.05
CA ALA A 105 5.57 4.36 -2.01
C ALA A 105 4.77 3.20 -1.40
N VAL A 106 5.09 1.97 -1.77
CA VAL A 106 4.51 0.75 -1.23
C VAL A 106 5.49 0.16 -0.21
N GLY A 107 5.04 -0.04 1.03
CA GLY A 107 5.84 -0.60 2.12
C GLY A 107 6.11 -2.09 1.95
N ASP A 108 6.83 -2.67 2.92
CA ASP A 108 7.17 -4.09 2.91
C ASP A 108 5.96 -4.99 3.18
N GLN A 109 6.00 -6.21 2.66
CA GLN A 109 4.99 -7.26 2.88
C GLN A 109 3.56 -6.83 2.50
N VAL A 110 3.42 -5.92 1.55
CA VAL A 110 2.13 -5.51 1.00
C VAL A 110 1.66 -6.52 -0.03
N VAL A 111 0.36 -6.83 0.03
CA VAL A 111 -0.31 -7.63 -1.00
C VAL A 111 -1.29 -6.74 -1.77
N LEU A 112 -1.06 -6.59 -3.06
CA LEU A 112 -2.00 -5.96 -3.98
C LEU A 112 -2.63 -7.06 -4.85
N ALA A 113 -3.92 -7.32 -4.65
CA ALA A 113 -4.63 -8.35 -5.42
C ALA A 113 -4.85 -7.93 -6.87
N ASN A 114 -5.40 -8.83 -7.69
CA ASN A 114 -5.55 -8.61 -9.13
C ASN A 114 -6.19 -7.26 -9.49
N ASN A 115 -5.62 -6.58 -10.47
CA ASN A 115 -6.13 -5.32 -11.02
C ASN A 115 -6.28 -4.17 -10.01
N VAL A 116 -5.50 -4.16 -8.94
CA VAL A 116 -5.40 -3.00 -8.06
C VAL A 116 -4.73 -1.85 -8.80
N LEU A 117 -5.28 -0.63 -8.68
CA LEU A 117 -4.82 0.57 -9.37
C LEU A 117 -4.39 1.64 -8.35
N LEU A 118 -3.10 1.88 -8.23
CA LEU A 118 -2.53 2.97 -7.45
C LEU A 118 -2.22 4.15 -8.38
N ALA A 119 -2.96 5.25 -8.27
CA ALA A 119 -2.63 6.48 -9.00
C ALA A 119 -1.38 7.16 -8.42
N GLY A 120 -0.87 8.20 -9.08
CA GLY A 120 0.38 8.86 -8.68
C GLY A 120 0.41 9.32 -7.23
N HIS A 121 1.59 9.22 -6.59
CA HIS A 121 1.86 9.65 -5.21
C HIS A 121 1.05 8.92 -4.14
N VAL A 122 0.49 7.75 -4.41
CA VAL A 122 -0.15 6.92 -3.38
C VAL A 122 0.90 6.29 -2.49
N SER A 123 0.67 6.31 -1.17
CA SER A 123 1.48 5.56 -0.22
C SER A 123 0.67 4.46 0.45
N VAL A 124 1.26 3.26 0.53
CA VAL A 124 0.65 2.09 1.18
C VAL A 124 1.61 1.58 2.25
N GLY A 125 1.16 1.59 3.50
CA GLY A 125 1.93 1.12 4.65
C GLY A 125 2.18 -0.39 4.61
N ALA A 126 3.24 -0.82 5.29
CA ALA A 126 3.65 -2.22 5.35
C ALA A 126 2.52 -3.15 5.83
N TYR A 127 2.56 -4.42 5.43
CA TYR A 127 1.59 -5.46 5.82
C TYR A 127 0.14 -5.17 5.40
N THR A 128 -0.09 -4.22 4.53
CA THR A 128 -1.43 -3.89 4.02
C THR A 128 -1.86 -4.92 2.97
N PHE A 129 -3.13 -5.33 3.04
CA PHE A 129 -3.77 -6.12 2.00
C PHE A 129 -4.78 -5.26 1.24
N VAL A 130 -4.70 -5.27 -0.08
CA VAL A 130 -5.63 -4.56 -0.96
C VAL A 130 -6.34 -5.56 -1.85
N GLY A 131 -7.66 -5.60 -1.74
CA GLY A 131 -8.55 -6.49 -2.50
C GLY A 131 -8.60 -6.13 -3.99
N GLY A 132 -8.90 -7.14 -4.82
CA GLY A 132 -8.87 -7.02 -6.27
C GLY A 132 -9.76 -5.92 -6.84
N GLY A 133 -9.26 -5.23 -7.86
CA GLY A 133 -9.98 -4.15 -8.52
C GLY A 133 -10.15 -2.86 -7.71
N ALA A 134 -9.58 -2.78 -6.51
CA ALA A 134 -9.59 -1.54 -5.74
C ALA A 134 -8.75 -0.45 -6.43
N ALA A 135 -9.25 0.79 -6.40
CA ALA A 135 -8.62 1.93 -7.07
C ALA A 135 -8.42 3.11 -6.10
N PHE A 136 -7.24 3.72 -6.18
CA PHE A 136 -6.80 4.78 -5.28
C PHE A 136 -6.57 6.08 -6.04
N HIS A 137 -7.16 7.16 -5.55
CA HIS A 137 -6.93 8.49 -6.09
C HIS A 137 -5.52 8.98 -5.73
N GLN A 138 -4.97 9.86 -6.55
CA GLN A 138 -3.66 10.49 -6.31
C GLN A 138 -3.54 11.07 -4.90
N PHE A 139 -2.35 10.91 -4.30
CA PHE A 139 -1.97 11.42 -2.98
C PHE A 139 -2.72 10.80 -1.80
N THR A 140 -3.47 9.71 -1.99
CA THR A 140 -4.04 8.97 -0.86
C THR A 140 -2.97 8.20 -0.11
N ARG A 141 -3.15 8.08 1.20
CA ARG A 141 -2.30 7.29 2.09
C ARG A 141 -3.12 6.17 2.69
N VAL A 142 -2.53 4.99 2.69
CA VAL A 142 -3.06 3.82 3.41
C VAL A 142 -2.05 3.48 4.51
N GLY A 143 -2.49 3.43 5.75
CA GLY A 143 -1.65 3.07 6.89
C GLY A 143 -1.28 1.60 6.91
N GLU A 144 -0.30 1.24 7.74
CA GLU A 144 0.16 -0.14 7.87
C GLU A 144 -0.95 -1.08 8.35
N SER A 145 -0.84 -2.35 7.99
CA SER A 145 -1.78 -3.41 8.42
C SER A 145 -3.25 -3.12 8.15
N ALA A 146 -3.54 -2.18 7.26
CA ALA A 146 -4.89 -1.95 6.78
C ALA A 146 -5.34 -3.09 5.85
N MET A 147 -6.64 -3.27 5.75
CA MET A 147 -7.27 -4.14 4.76
C MET A 147 -8.24 -3.32 3.94
N VAL A 148 -8.07 -3.30 2.62
CA VAL A 148 -8.98 -2.62 1.70
C VAL A 148 -9.75 -3.68 0.92
N GLY A 149 -11.08 -3.60 0.95
CA GLY A 149 -11.96 -4.52 0.25
C GLY A 149 -11.81 -4.46 -1.27
N GLY A 150 -12.20 -5.55 -1.95
CA GLY A 150 -12.21 -5.57 -3.42
C GLY A 150 -13.16 -4.53 -4.01
N LEU A 151 -12.82 -3.99 -5.20
CA LEU A 151 -13.58 -2.97 -5.92
C LEU A 151 -13.78 -1.64 -5.16
N ALA A 152 -13.11 -1.46 -4.02
CA ALA A 152 -13.19 -0.21 -3.27
C ALA A 152 -12.63 0.97 -4.06
N ARG A 153 -13.27 2.13 -3.95
CA ARG A 153 -12.80 3.40 -4.52
C ARG A 153 -12.32 4.31 -3.42
N ILE A 154 -11.00 4.45 -3.30
CA ILE A 154 -10.37 5.19 -2.22
C ILE A 154 -9.90 6.55 -2.71
N THR A 155 -10.49 7.62 -2.16
CA THR A 155 -10.16 9.02 -2.47
C THR A 155 -9.68 9.80 -1.24
N LEU A 156 -9.81 9.20 -0.06
CA LEU A 156 -9.41 9.73 1.25
C LEU A 156 -8.35 8.82 1.89
N ASP A 157 -7.62 9.35 2.86
CA ASP A 157 -6.60 8.60 3.60
C ASP A 157 -7.25 7.53 4.49
N ILE A 158 -6.70 6.32 4.46
CA ILE A 158 -7.11 5.17 5.26
C ILE A 158 -6.12 5.00 6.41
N PRO A 159 -6.52 5.15 7.67
CA PRO A 159 -5.62 4.97 8.82
C PRO A 159 -5.05 3.57 8.95
N PRO A 160 -3.97 3.38 9.73
CA PRO A 160 -3.44 2.05 10.05
C PRO A 160 -4.46 1.15 10.73
N PHE A 161 -4.29 -0.15 10.57
CA PHE A 161 -5.00 -1.20 11.32
C PHE A 161 -6.51 -1.30 11.07
N VAL A 162 -7.06 -0.55 10.10
CA VAL A 162 -8.50 -0.57 9.80
C VAL A 162 -8.85 -1.41 8.58
N MET A 163 -10.10 -1.79 8.48
CA MET A 163 -10.71 -2.28 7.25
C MET A 163 -11.46 -1.16 6.56
N ALA A 164 -11.18 -0.95 5.28
CA ALA A 164 -11.89 0.00 4.42
C ALA A 164 -12.61 -0.75 3.28
N ALA A 165 -13.78 -0.28 2.89
CA ALA A 165 -14.57 -0.85 1.83
C ALA A 165 -15.29 0.24 1.03
N GLU A 166 -15.96 -0.16 -0.03
CA GLU A 166 -16.82 0.68 -0.86
C GLU A 166 -16.12 1.99 -1.30
N ARG A 167 -16.74 3.14 -0.99
CA ARG A 167 -16.15 4.44 -1.26
C ARG A 167 -15.78 5.16 0.03
N ASP A 168 -14.47 5.12 0.37
CA ASP A 168 -13.93 5.84 1.53
C ASP A 168 -14.60 5.49 2.88
N GLU A 169 -15.09 4.25 3.03
CA GLU A 169 -15.79 3.82 4.23
C GLU A 169 -14.90 2.92 5.08
N ILE A 170 -14.65 3.31 6.33
CA ILE A 170 -14.00 2.46 7.33
C ILE A 170 -15.08 1.63 8.03
N VAL A 171 -14.97 0.31 7.93
CA VAL A 171 -15.93 -0.63 8.50
C VAL A 171 -15.55 -1.12 9.89
N GLY A 172 -14.32 -0.90 10.32
CA GLY A 172 -13.81 -1.27 11.65
C GLY A 172 -12.30 -1.49 11.67
N LEU A 173 -11.81 -2.08 12.77
CA LEU A 173 -10.41 -2.51 12.87
C LEU A 173 -10.19 -3.85 12.17
N ASN A 174 -9.02 -4.03 11.58
CA ASN A 174 -8.58 -5.28 10.94
C ASN A 174 -8.13 -6.31 11.99
N LEU A 175 -9.04 -6.75 12.86
CA LEU A 175 -8.74 -7.63 13.98
C LEU A 175 -8.09 -8.96 13.55
N VAL A 176 -8.50 -9.50 12.41
CA VAL A 176 -7.93 -10.73 11.85
C VAL A 176 -6.48 -10.51 11.44
N GLY A 177 -6.19 -9.40 10.75
CA GLY A 177 -4.82 -9.04 10.37
C GLY A 177 -3.92 -8.81 11.57
N LEU A 178 -4.42 -8.09 12.59
CA LEU A 178 -3.67 -7.84 13.83
C LEU A 178 -3.34 -9.16 14.57
N LYS A 179 -4.31 -10.07 14.70
CA LYS A 179 -4.09 -11.40 15.30
C LYS A 179 -3.04 -12.22 14.53
N ARG A 180 -3.13 -12.24 13.20
CA ARG A 180 -2.15 -12.95 12.33
C ARG A 180 -0.73 -12.41 12.47
N ARG A 181 -0.59 -11.11 12.73
CA ARG A 181 0.69 -10.45 13.01
C ARG A 181 1.18 -10.65 14.46
N GLY A 182 0.42 -11.29 15.33
CA GLY A 182 0.79 -11.57 16.71
C GLY A 182 0.64 -10.37 17.66
N PHE A 183 -0.21 -9.40 17.35
CA PHE A 183 -0.50 -8.31 18.29
C PHE A 183 -1.11 -8.86 19.58
N SER A 184 -0.64 -8.38 20.73
CA SER A 184 -1.16 -8.80 22.03
C SER A 184 -2.62 -8.35 22.22
N GLY A 185 -3.35 -9.06 23.09
CA GLY A 185 -4.73 -8.68 23.45
C GLY A 185 -4.81 -7.28 24.05
N GLU A 186 -3.78 -6.86 24.77
CA GLU A 186 -3.67 -5.52 25.39
C GLU A 186 -3.58 -4.43 24.32
N VAL A 187 -2.65 -4.57 23.36
CA VAL A 187 -2.51 -3.63 22.24
C VAL A 187 -3.79 -3.56 21.40
N VAL A 188 -4.43 -4.70 21.14
CA VAL A 188 -5.72 -4.71 20.42
C VAL A 188 -6.82 -4.00 21.20
N ALA A 189 -6.87 -4.14 22.54
CA ALA A 189 -7.82 -3.42 23.37
C ALA A 189 -7.58 -1.90 23.36
N GLU A 190 -6.33 -1.47 23.48
CA GLU A 190 -5.94 -0.04 23.36
C GLU A 190 -6.32 0.54 21.98
N LEU A 191 -6.06 -0.21 20.89
CA LEU A 191 -6.45 0.22 19.54
C LEU A 191 -7.98 0.34 19.38
N LYS A 192 -8.76 -0.58 19.98
CA LYS A 192 -10.23 -0.51 19.97
C LYS A 192 -10.74 0.74 20.67
N GLU A 193 -10.22 1.04 21.85
CA GLU A 193 -10.58 2.24 22.61
C GLU A 193 -10.21 3.51 21.83
N CYS A 194 -9.00 3.57 21.34
CA CYS A 194 -8.48 4.67 20.55
C CYS A 194 -9.31 4.91 19.27
N PHE A 195 -9.62 3.84 18.53
CA PHE A 195 -10.46 3.92 17.33
C PHE A 195 -11.85 4.46 17.66
N ARG A 196 -12.48 3.97 18.74
CA ARG A 196 -13.79 4.44 19.19
C ARG A 196 -13.74 5.95 19.53
N GLU A 197 -12.77 6.37 20.32
CA GLU A 197 -12.64 7.77 20.73
C GLU A 197 -12.40 8.68 19.52
N VAL A 198 -11.51 8.32 18.60
CA VAL A 198 -11.20 9.14 17.41
C VAL A 198 -12.42 9.28 16.49
N PHE A 199 -13.19 8.21 16.24
CA PHE A 199 -14.20 8.22 15.21
C PHE A 199 -15.62 8.46 15.69
N PHE A 200 -15.96 8.15 16.95
CA PHE A 200 -17.35 8.14 17.42
C PHE A 200 -17.69 9.12 18.54
N ASP A 201 -16.72 9.66 19.24
CA ASP A 201 -16.99 10.61 20.32
C ASP A 201 -17.25 12.06 19.84
N GLY A 202 -17.43 12.24 18.52
CA GLY A 202 -17.79 13.53 17.89
C GLY A 202 -16.56 14.43 17.60
N GLY A 203 -16.80 15.55 16.93
CA GLY A 203 -15.75 16.51 16.59
C GLY A 203 -14.86 16.12 15.39
N ASN A 204 -13.74 16.80 15.25
CA ASN A 204 -12.78 16.59 14.15
C ASN A 204 -11.80 15.47 14.52
N VAL A 205 -11.74 14.41 13.72
CA VAL A 205 -10.86 13.24 13.95
C VAL A 205 -9.39 13.60 14.09
N ARG A 206 -8.90 14.61 13.37
CA ARG A 206 -7.49 15.06 13.48
C ARG A 206 -7.21 15.73 14.82
N HIS A 207 -8.13 16.58 15.27
CA HIS A 207 -8.02 17.26 16.56
C HIS A 207 -8.06 16.25 17.72
N ARG A 208 -8.99 15.27 17.66
CA ARG A 208 -9.05 14.20 18.65
C ARG A 208 -7.78 13.37 18.71
N ALA A 209 -7.27 12.94 17.56
CA ALA A 209 -6.03 12.18 17.53
C ALA A 209 -4.86 12.97 18.14
N GLN A 210 -4.80 14.28 17.91
CA GLN A 210 -3.80 15.17 18.51
C GLN A 210 -3.96 15.31 20.03
N GLU A 211 -5.18 15.46 20.52
CA GLU A 211 -5.47 15.50 21.96
C GLU A 211 -5.08 14.18 22.65
N MET A 212 -5.36 13.05 22.01
CA MET A 212 -5.00 11.74 22.54
C MET A 212 -3.48 11.53 22.55
N LEU A 213 -2.76 11.98 21.52
CA LEU A 213 -1.28 11.95 21.52
C LEU A 213 -0.66 12.75 22.66
N ALA A 214 -1.33 13.82 23.12
CA ALA A 214 -0.87 14.64 24.25
C ALA A 214 -1.13 13.97 25.61
N ARG A 215 -2.02 12.99 25.71
CA ARG A 215 -2.24 12.17 26.91
C ARG A 215 -1.13 11.11 27.01
N SER A 216 -0.76 10.67 28.20
CA SER A 216 0.40 9.81 28.42
C SER A 216 0.26 8.39 27.83
N VAL A 217 1.41 7.82 27.56
CA VAL A 217 1.82 6.41 27.28
C VAL A 217 0.79 5.55 26.57
N GLN A 218 1.01 5.43 25.30
CA GLN A 218 0.34 4.45 24.44
C GLN A 218 1.40 3.49 23.89
N SER A 219 0.97 2.28 23.52
CA SER A 219 1.79 1.36 22.72
C SER A 219 2.30 2.07 21.45
N ALA A 220 3.41 1.58 20.90
CA ALA A 220 3.96 2.13 19.66
C ALA A 220 2.94 2.10 18.50
N GLU A 221 2.09 1.09 18.52
CA GLU A 221 1.04 0.88 17.54
C GLU A 221 -0.07 1.94 17.64
N VAL A 222 -0.54 2.22 18.85
CA VAL A 222 -1.53 3.27 19.09
C VAL A 222 -0.96 4.64 18.74
N ARG A 223 0.30 4.88 19.10
CA ARG A 223 1.00 6.09 18.71
C ARG A 223 1.04 6.23 17.18
N GLY A 224 1.46 5.20 16.45
CA GLY A 224 1.50 5.19 14.99
C GLY A 224 0.12 5.40 14.35
N PHE A 225 -0.93 4.80 14.95
CA PHE A 225 -2.31 5.06 14.53
C PHE A 225 -2.68 6.55 14.64
N LEU A 226 -2.40 7.18 15.80
CA LEU A 226 -2.74 8.57 16.05
C LEU A 226 -1.89 9.55 15.23
N GLU A 227 -0.59 9.31 15.08
CA GLU A 227 0.33 10.14 14.30
C GLU A 227 -0.07 10.21 12.82
N PHE A 228 -0.71 9.16 12.29
CA PHE A 228 -1.19 9.13 10.92
C PHE A 228 -2.14 10.30 10.60
N PHE A 229 -2.93 10.74 11.57
CA PHE A 229 -3.92 11.81 11.38
C PHE A 229 -3.29 13.20 11.22
N ALA A 230 -2.04 13.40 11.62
CA ALA A 230 -1.36 14.70 11.54
C ALA A 230 -1.01 15.11 10.11
N GLY A 231 -0.81 14.15 9.20
CA GLY A 231 -0.34 14.39 7.85
C GLY A 231 -1.41 14.22 6.76
N GLY A 232 -0.95 14.26 5.51
CA GLY A 232 -1.73 13.97 4.32
C GLY A 232 -2.38 15.17 3.65
N ARG A 233 -2.49 15.08 2.31
CA ARG A 233 -3.16 16.08 1.46
C ARG A 233 -4.65 15.81 1.30
N ARG A 234 -5.08 14.58 1.62
CA ARG A 234 -6.46 14.13 1.54
C ARG A 234 -7.12 14.19 2.92
N GLY A 235 -8.44 14.20 2.96
CA GLY A 235 -9.18 13.99 4.21
C GLY A 235 -9.02 12.54 4.69
N ILE A 236 -9.49 12.26 5.90
CA ILE A 236 -9.54 10.90 6.45
C ILE A 236 -10.87 10.24 6.07
N ALA A 237 -10.84 8.99 5.66
CA ALA A 237 -12.02 8.18 5.40
C ALA A 237 -12.95 8.12 6.62
N ARG A 238 -14.25 7.94 6.39
CA ARG A 238 -15.25 8.02 7.46
C ARG A 238 -15.55 6.64 8.03
N ALA A 239 -15.58 6.52 9.35
CA ALA A 239 -16.04 5.30 9.97
C ALA A 239 -17.58 5.17 9.87
N ARG A 240 -18.04 3.95 9.53
CA ARG A 240 -19.46 3.61 9.46
C ARG A 240 -20.09 3.66 10.84
N ARG A 241 -21.21 4.31 11.02
CA ARG A 241 -21.90 4.46 12.31
C ARG A 241 -22.50 3.18 12.89
N VAL A 242 -22.43 2.05 12.22
CA VAL A 242 -22.92 0.77 12.73
C VAL A 242 -21.78 0.04 13.44
N TRP A 243 -21.41 0.53 14.61
CA TRP A 243 -20.66 -0.25 15.59
C TRP A 243 -21.67 -1.02 16.43
N SER A 244 -22.05 -2.23 16.01
CA SER A 244 -22.69 -3.22 16.88
C SER A 244 -21.58 -4.16 17.38
N ALA A 245 -21.63 -4.53 18.65
CA ALA A 245 -20.74 -5.54 19.25
C ALA A 245 -20.80 -6.90 18.51
N GLU A 246 -21.77 -7.11 17.64
CA GLU A 246 -21.97 -8.30 16.80
C GLU A 246 -20.96 -8.45 15.66
N ASN A 247 -20.22 -7.39 15.28
CA ASN A 247 -19.17 -7.48 14.27
C ASN A 247 -17.89 -8.16 14.78
N GLU A 248 -17.86 -8.62 16.02
CA GLU A 248 -16.73 -9.40 16.56
C GLU A 248 -16.68 -10.85 16.05
N VAL A 249 -17.74 -11.37 15.45
CA VAL A 249 -17.89 -12.82 15.13
C VAL A 249 -17.98 -13.13 13.63
N GLY A 250 -18.11 -12.12 12.78
CA GLY A 250 -18.46 -12.30 11.37
C GLY A 250 -17.29 -12.34 10.38
N SER A 251 -16.26 -13.17 10.57
CA SER A 251 -15.26 -13.40 9.52
C SER A 251 -14.86 -14.88 9.39
N ALA A 252 -15.86 -15.75 9.34
CA ALA A 252 -15.67 -17.14 8.96
C ALA A 252 -16.31 -17.41 7.60
N ALA A 253 -16.03 -16.63 6.56
CA ALA A 253 -16.33 -16.95 5.16
C ALA A 253 -15.81 -15.84 4.24
N LEU A 254 -14.57 -15.96 3.81
CA LEU A 254 -14.05 -15.57 2.48
C LEU A 254 -12.68 -16.20 2.30
#